data_ae8d63d5264088317dafe2718ce1363f
#
_entry.id   ae8d63d5264088317dafe2718ce1363f
#
_cell.length_a   1.000
_cell.length_b   1.000
_cell.length_c   1.000
_cell.angle_alpha   90.00
_cell.angle_beta   90.00
_cell.angle_gamma   90.00
#
_symmetry.space_group_name_H-M   'P 1'
#
loop_
_entity.id
_entity.type
_entity.pdbx_description
1 polymer ?
#
loop_
_entity_poly.entity_id
_entity_poly.type
_entity_poly.pdbx_seq_one_letter_code
_entity_poly.pdbx_strand_id
1 'polypeptide(L)'
;LSARRMLAAIIAMQAIGTLALLGVELDSAAGLAATIAFVGLWGGVAGLPAQSGSLLLVELVGRRSYGTLLGIVFTINGFLGAVAPGLTGWLYELGGSYKLPFSLFTALLLATALACLLIVPRPARQPAP
;
A
#
# COMPACT_ATOMS: atom_id res chain seq x y z
N LEU A 1 9.85 -13.40 -10.15
CA LEU A 1 8.52 -12.83 -9.87
C LEU A 1 8.34 -11.57 -10.73
N SER A 2 7.20 -11.40 -11.42
CA SER A 2 6.94 -10.16 -12.15
C SER A 2 6.77 -9.00 -11.15
N ALA A 3 7.23 -7.78 -11.50
CA ALA A 3 7.12 -6.58 -10.65
C ALA A 3 5.67 -6.38 -10.16
N ARG A 4 4.68 -6.68 -11.01
CA ARG A 4 3.25 -6.66 -10.69
C ARG A 4 2.88 -7.57 -9.50
N ARG A 5 3.34 -8.84 -9.53
CA ARG A 5 3.04 -9.80 -8.44
C ARG A 5 3.75 -9.42 -7.15
N MET A 6 4.96 -8.90 -7.27
CA MET A 6 5.73 -8.42 -6.13
C MET A 6 5.02 -7.23 -5.47
N LEU A 7 4.60 -6.24 -6.26
CA LEU A 7 3.85 -5.09 -5.76
C LEU A 7 2.54 -5.51 -5.08
N ALA A 8 1.77 -6.38 -5.72
CA ALA A 8 0.52 -6.88 -5.13
C ALA A 8 0.74 -7.63 -3.81
N ALA A 9 1.78 -8.46 -3.72
CA ALA A 9 2.13 -9.18 -2.49
C ALA A 9 2.52 -8.23 -1.36
N ILE A 10 3.33 -7.21 -1.66
CA ILE A 10 3.75 -6.18 -0.69
C ILE A 10 2.53 -5.43 -0.15
N ILE A 11 1.63 -4.98 -1.03
CA ILE A 11 0.41 -4.26 -0.63
C ILE A 11 -0.52 -5.18 0.18
N ALA A 12 -0.63 -6.46 -0.20
CA ALA A 12 -1.42 -7.43 0.57
C ALA A 12 -0.83 -7.66 1.98
N MET A 13 0.50 -7.73 2.11
CA MET A 13 1.15 -7.80 3.43
C MET A 13 0.85 -6.58 4.30
N GLN A 14 0.86 -5.38 3.73
CA GLN A 14 0.47 -4.16 4.44
C GLN A 14 -1.00 -4.20 4.87
N ALA A 15 -1.90 -4.69 4.01
CA ALA A 15 -3.31 -4.87 4.35
C ALA A 15 -3.50 -5.84 5.52
N ILE A 16 -2.80 -6.99 5.51
CA ILE A 16 -2.85 -7.98 6.60
C ILE A 16 -2.32 -7.38 7.90
N GLY A 17 -1.21 -6.62 7.85
CA GLY A 17 -0.67 -5.91 9.01
C GLY A 17 -1.68 -4.93 9.59
N THR A 18 -2.38 -4.16 8.75
CA THR A 18 -3.40 -3.21 9.20
C THR A 18 -4.62 -3.93 9.79
N LEU A 19 -5.03 -5.07 9.21
CA LEU A 19 -6.11 -5.90 9.76
C LEU A 19 -5.80 -6.41 11.17
N ALA A 20 -4.55 -6.71 11.48
CA ALA A 20 -4.14 -7.18 12.80
C ALA A 20 -4.48 -6.17 13.91
N LEU A 21 -4.58 -4.87 13.59
CA LEU A 21 -4.92 -3.83 14.55
C LEU A 21 -6.43 -3.60 14.74
N LEU A 22 -7.29 -4.11 13.85
CA LEU A 22 -8.71 -3.76 13.84
C LEU A 22 -9.53 -4.37 14.98
N GLY A 23 -9.10 -5.47 15.57
CA GLY A 23 -9.89 -6.24 16.53
C GLY A 23 -9.31 -6.31 17.94
N VAL A 24 -8.25 -5.55 18.25
CA VAL A 24 -7.46 -5.81 19.45
C VAL A 24 -7.45 -4.61 20.39
N GLU A 25 -7.72 -4.88 21.66
CA GLU A 25 -7.50 -3.91 22.75
C GLU A 25 -6.01 -3.81 23.02
N LEU A 26 -5.43 -2.61 22.88
CA LEU A 26 -3.98 -2.37 22.97
C LEU A 26 -3.38 -2.70 24.34
N ASP A 27 -4.21 -2.70 25.41
CA ASP A 27 -3.77 -2.99 26.78
C ASP A 27 -3.68 -4.50 27.11
N SER A 28 -3.89 -5.36 26.12
CA SER A 28 -3.82 -6.81 26.27
C SER A 28 -2.54 -7.40 25.68
N ALA A 29 -2.13 -8.59 26.14
CA ALA A 29 -1.03 -9.35 25.53
C ALA A 29 -1.28 -9.63 24.04
N ALA A 30 -2.54 -9.82 23.64
CA ALA A 30 -2.94 -9.96 22.25
C ALA A 30 -2.75 -8.64 21.48
N GLY A 31 -2.99 -7.49 22.10
CA GLY A 31 -2.72 -6.17 21.54
C GLY A 31 -1.25 -5.93 21.27
N LEU A 32 -0.40 -6.32 22.20
CA LEU A 32 1.05 -6.23 22.01
C LEU A 32 1.51 -7.14 20.84
N ALA A 33 1.03 -8.38 20.78
CA ALA A 33 1.35 -9.28 19.68
C ALA A 33 0.86 -8.75 18.32
N ALA A 34 -0.33 -8.17 18.26
CA ALA A 34 -0.87 -7.54 17.05
C ALA A 34 -0.05 -6.32 16.62
N THR A 35 0.40 -5.50 17.56
CA THR A 35 1.27 -4.36 17.29
C THR A 35 2.62 -4.81 16.74
N ILE A 36 3.22 -5.83 17.30
CA ILE A 36 4.48 -6.41 16.81
C ILE A 36 4.27 -6.97 15.39
N ALA A 37 3.17 -7.68 15.14
CA ALA A 37 2.83 -8.20 13.82
C ALA A 37 2.63 -7.07 12.81
N PHE A 38 1.94 -5.99 13.19
CA PHE A 38 1.79 -4.80 12.34
C PHE A 38 3.14 -4.17 12.01
N VAL A 39 3.99 -3.92 13.00
CA VAL A 39 5.32 -3.34 12.78
C VAL A 39 6.17 -4.23 11.87
N GLY A 40 6.14 -5.54 12.07
CA GLY A 40 6.89 -6.49 11.24
C GLY A 40 6.36 -6.57 9.80
N LEU A 41 5.05 -6.74 9.63
CA LEU A 41 4.43 -6.92 8.31
C LEU A 41 4.32 -5.62 7.53
N TRP A 42 3.94 -4.53 8.19
CA TRP A 42 3.77 -3.24 7.53
C TRP A 42 5.09 -2.47 7.45
N GLY A 43 5.78 -2.33 8.58
CA GLY A 43 7.04 -1.58 8.67
C GLY A 43 8.16 -2.24 7.88
N GLY A 44 8.27 -3.57 7.91
CA GLY A 44 9.28 -4.32 7.15
C GLY A 44 9.19 -4.16 5.63
N VAL A 45 8.02 -3.79 5.11
CA VAL A 45 7.81 -3.58 3.66
C VAL A 45 7.43 -2.14 3.30
N ALA A 46 7.44 -1.20 4.25
CA ALA A 46 6.91 0.16 4.08
C ALA A 46 7.53 0.93 2.88
N GLY A 47 8.83 0.76 2.62
CA GLY A 47 9.51 1.40 1.50
C GLY A 47 9.39 0.68 0.15
N LEU A 48 9.00 -0.58 0.15
CA LEU A 48 8.99 -1.42 -1.04
C LEU A 48 7.93 -1.08 -2.10
N PRO A 49 6.71 -0.58 -1.76
CA PRO A 49 5.72 -0.19 -2.75
C PRO A 49 6.21 0.89 -3.70
N ALA A 50 6.93 1.90 -3.20
CA ALA A 50 7.48 2.97 -4.02
C ALA A 50 8.54 2.45 -5.01
N GLN A 51 9.42 1.58 -4.55
CA GLN A 51 10.45 0.96 -5.40
C GLN A 51 9.85 0.02 -6.44
N SER A 52 8.94 -0.86 -6.02
CA SER A 52 8.28 -1.82 -6.92
C SER A 52 7.36 -1.12 -7.92
N GLY A 53 6.68 -0.04 -7.50
CA GLY A 53 5.88 0.81 -8.38
C GLY A 53 6.73 1.53 -9.41
N SER A 54 7.90 2.02 -9.02
CA SER A 54 8.86 2.66 -9.94
C SER A 54 9.38 1.69 -10.99
N LEU A 55 9.71 0.45 -10.60
CA LEU A 55 10.12 -0.60 -11.54
C LEU A 55 9.00 -0.95 -12.52
N LEU A 56 7.78 -1.12 -12.01
CA LEU A 56 6.61 -1.39 -12.84
C LEU A 56 6.34 -0.25 -13.83
N LEU A 57 6.51 1.00 -13.39
CA LEU A 57 6.33 2.16 -14.25
C LEU A 57 7.34 2.16 -15.41
N VAL A 58 8.62 1.84 -15.14
CA VAL A 58 9.65 1.69 -16.20
C VAL A 58 9.29 0.58 -17.18
N GLU A 59 8.80 -0.57 -16.69
CA GLU A 59 8.38 -1.69 -17.53
C GLU A 59 7.21 -1.34 -18.46
N LEU A 60 6.29 -0.48 -18.01
CA LEU A 60 5.08 -0.14 -18.76
C LEU A 60 5.29 1.00 -19.77
N VAL A 61 6.02 2.04 -19.38
CA VAL A 61 6.12 3.29 -20.18
C VAL A 61 7.50 3.53 -20.78
N GLY A 62 8.48 2.72 -20.41
CA GLY A 62 9.85 2.88 -20.84
C GLY A 62 10.57 4.06 -20.19
N ARG A 63 11.88 4.17 -20.44
CA ARG A 63 12.75 5.15 -19.80
C ARG A 63 12.47 6.61 -20.21
N ARG A 64 11.95 6.83 -21.41
CA ARG A 64 11.77 8.19 -21.98
C ARG A 64 10.72 9.01 -21.23
N SER A 65 9.61 8.39 -20.81
CA SER A 65 8.50 9.06 -20.14
C SER A 65 8.51 8.86 -18.62
N TYR A 66 9.46 8.07 -18.13
CA TYR A 66 9.53 7.66 -16.72
C TYR A 66 9.60 8.86 -15.75
N GLY A 67 10.50 9.81 -16.00
CA GLY A 67 10.70 10.95 -15.09
C GLY A 67 9.45 11.82 -14.93
N THR A 68 8.75 12.11 -16.02
CA THR A 68 7.52 12.92 -16.00
C THR A 68 6.41 12.21 -15.24
N LEU A 69 6.20 10.93 -15.53
CA LEU A 69 5.15 10.14 -14.88
C LEU A 69 5.45 9.91 -13.40
N LEU A 70 6.71 9.65 -13.07
CA LEU A 70 7.14 9.53 -11.67
C LEU A 70 6.89 10.83 -10.90
N GLY A 71 7.19 11.99 -11.50
CA GLY A 71 6.90 13.29 -10.91
C GLY A 71 5.40 13.48 -10.62
N ILE A 72 4.53 13.12 -11.56
CA ILE A 72 3.07 13.17 -11.37
C ILE A 72 2.64 12.25 -10.22
N VAL A 73 3.14 11.01 -10.20
CA VAL A 73 2.83 10.05 -9.13
C VAL A 73 3.25 10.57 -7.77
N PHE A 74 4.47 11.13 -7.64
CA PHE A 74 4.93 11.70 -6.38
C PHE A 74 4.17 12.95 -5.96
N THR A 75 3.74 13.79 -6.91
CA THR A 75 2.90 14.97 -6.61
C THR A 75 1.55 14.54 -6.03
N ILE A 76 0.89 13.57 -6.67
CA ILE A 76 -0.38 13.02 -6.19
C ILE A 76 -0.19 12.37 -4.81
N ASN A 77 0.85 11.57 -4.64
CA ASN A 77 1.16 10.89 -3.38
C ASN A 77 1.43 11.89 -2.25
N GLY A 78 2.22 12.95 -2.51
CA GLY A 78 2.49 14.01 -1.56
C GLY A 78 1.23 14.76 -1.13
N PHE A 79 0.35 15.09 -2.08
CA PHE A 79 -0.94 15.72 -1.79
C PHE A 79 -1.83 14.82 -0.92
N LEU A 80 -2.00 13.56 -1.30
CA LEU A 80 -2.78 12.58 -0.54
C LEU A 80 -2.18 12.36 0.86
N GLY A 81 -0.84 12.28 0.95
CA GLY A 81 -0.15 12.14 2.23
C GLY A 81 -0.36 13.35 3.17
N ALA A 82 -0.44 14.57 2.61
CA ALA A 82 -0.72 15.77 3.39
C ALA A 82 -2.18 15.81 3.91
N VAL A 83 -3.13 15.29 3.13
CA VAL A 83 -4.56 15.27 3.50
C VAL A 83 -4.90 14.10 4.44
N ALA A 84 -4.19 12.99 4.36
CA ALA A 84 -4.49 11.76 5.09
C ALA A 84 -4.61 11.91 6.62
N PRO A 85 -3.72 12.65 7.33
CA PRO A 85 -3.85 12.85 8.77
C PRO A 85 -5.14 13.58 9.15
N GLY A 86 -5.49 14.65 8.41
CA GLY A 86 -6.73 15.40 8.63
C GLY A 86 -7.97 14.55 8.41
N LEU A 87 -7.99 13.76 7.33
CA LEU A 87 -9.07 12.83 7.03
C LEU A 87 -9.22 11.76 8.13
N THR A 88 -8.10 11.22 8.60
CA THR A 88 -8.09 10.22 9.69
C THR A 88 -8.64 10.78 10.98
N GLY A 89 -8.27 12.03 11.36
CA GLY A 89 -8.79 12.73 12.52
C GLY A 89 -10.29 12.97 12.41
N TRP A 90 -10.76 13.45 11.27
CA TRP A 90 -12.18 13.66 11.01
C TRP A 90 -13.00 12.36 11.08
N LEU A 91 -12.51 11.28 10.50
CA LEU A 91 -13.13 9.95 10.59
C LEU A 91 -13.18 9.43 12.05
N TYR A 92 -12.14 9.73 12.84
CA TYR A 92 -12.13 9.41 14.26
C TYR A 92 -13.21 10.17 15.02
N GLU A 93 -13.37 11.47 14.77
CA GLU A 93 -14.44 12.28 15.38
C GLU A 93 -15.85 11.75 15.08
N LEU A 94 -16.07 11.27 13.84
CA LEU A 94 -17.36 10.69 13.44
C LEU A 94 -17.63 9.34 14.08
N GLY A 95 -16.62 8.49 14.23
CA GLY A 95 -16.78 7.11 14.67
C GLY A 95 -16.41 6.85 16.13
N GLY A 96 -15.81 7.81 16.83
CA GLY A 96 -15.33 7.66 18.20
C GLY A 96 -14.20 6.63 18.35
N SER A 97 -13.68 6.09 17.25
CA SER A 97 -12.61 5.09 17.26
C SER A 97 -11.81 5.07 15.96
N TYR A 98 -10.58 4.59 16.03
CA TYR A 98 -9.73 4.37 14.85
C TYR A 98 -10.15 3.16 13.99
N LYS A 99 -11.14 2.38 14.38
CA LYS A 99 -11.61 1.22 13.62
C LYS A 99 -12.10 1.62 12.23
N LEU A 100 -12.83 2.73 12.12
CA LEU A 100 -13.36 3.21 10.84
C LEU A 100 -12.25 3.60 9.86
N PRO A 101 -11.30 4.51 10.17
CA PRO A 101 -10.23 4.85 9.25
C PRO A 101 -9.34 3.65 8.89
N PHE A 102 -8.97 2.79 9.85
CA PHE A 102 -8.17 1.60 9.54
C PHE A 102 -8.89 0.58 8.65
N SER A 103 -10.20 0.39 8.83
CA SER A 103 -10.98 -0.48 7.94
C SER A 103 -11.05 0.05 6.51
N LEU A 104 -11.22 1.37 6.35
CA LEU A 104 -11.20 2.02 5.04
C LEU A 104 -9.82 1.88 4.36
N PHE A 105 -8.73 2.14 5.09
CA PHE A 105 -7.38 1.96 4.55
C PHE A 105 -7.11 0.51 4.16
N THR A 106 -7.53 -0.44 4.97
CA THR A 106 -7.39 -1.86 4.65
C THR A 106 -8.16 -2.22 3.38
N ALA A 107 -9.40 -1.76 3.24
CA ALA A 107 -10.21 -2.00 2.05
C ALA A 107 -9.55 -1.39 0.79
N LEU A 108 -8.99 -0.18 0.89
CA LEU A 108 -8.26 0.46 -0.20
C LEU A 108 -6.99 -0.31 -0.58
N LEU A 109 -6.23 -0.79 0.41
CA LEU A 109 -5.03 -1.60 0.16
C LEU A 109 -5.39 -2.91 -0.55
N LEU A 110 -6.44 -3.62 -0.11
CA LEU A 110 -6.90 -4.84 -0.75
C LEU A 110 -7.41 -4.59 -2.17
N ALA A 111 -8.20 -3.54 -2.37
CA ALA A 111 -8.66 -3.13 -3.70
C ALA A 111 -7.48 -2.81 -4.63
N THR A 112 -6.45 -2.12 -4.13
CA THR A 112 -5.23 -1.79 -4.88
C THR A 112 -4.44 -3.05 -5.23
N ALA A 113 -4.26 -3.98 -4.28
CA ALA A 113 -3.59 -5.25 -4.54
C ALA A 113 -4.31 -6.06 -5.63
N LEU A 114 -5.65 -6.11 -5.56
CA LEU A 114 -6.46 -6.78 -6.57
C LEU A 114 -6.37 -6.07 -7.93
N ALA A 115 -6.45 -4.75 -7.96
CA ALA A 115 -6.29 -3.96 -9.19
C ALA A 115 -4.92 -4.20 -9.84
N CYS A 116 -3.85 -4.28 -9.06
CA CYS A 116 -2.52 -4.63 -9.58
C CYS A 116 -2.50 -6.01 -10.27
N LEU A 117 -3.25 -6.97 -9.76
CA LEU A 117 -3.31 -8.32 -10.34
C LEU A 117 -4.20 -8.42 -11.58
N LEU A 118 -5.28 -7.63 -11.65
CA LEU A 118 -6.30 -7.72 -12.70
C LEU A 118 -6.06 -6.75 -13.85
N ILE A 119 -5.72 -5.49 -13.55
CA ILE A 119 -5.73 -4.38 -14.51
C ILE A 119 -4.36 -4.19 -15.15
N VAL A 120 -3.26 -4.40 -14.39
CA VAL A 120 -1.92 -4.14 -14.91
C VAL A 120 -1.53 -5.19 -15.95
N PRO A 121 -1.23 -4.81 -17.21
CA PRO A 121 -0.83 -5.73 -18.26
C PRO A 121 0.43 -6.53 -17.87
N ARG A 122 0.53 -7.77 -18.34
CA ARG A 122 1.78 -8.52 -18.20
C ARG A 122 2.82 -7.88 -19.14
N PRO A 123 4.01 -7.51 -18.67
CA PRO A 123 5.07 -7.07 -19.57
C PRO A 123 5.28 -8.15 -20.62
N ALA A 124 5.36 -7.74 -21.89
CA ALA A 124 5.67 -8.67 -22.97
C ALA A 124 7.02 -9.34 -22.66
N ARG A 125 7.08 -10.66 -22.72
CA ARG A 125 8.36 -11.38 -22.65
C ARG A 125 9.24 -10.84 -23.77
N GLN A 126 10.31 -10.14 -23.43
CA GLN A 126 11.34 -9.85 -24.40
C GLN A 126 11.85 -11.21 -24.90
N PRO A 127 11.91 -11.46 -26.22
CA PRO A 127 12.59 -12.64 -26.72
C PRO A 127 14.03 -12.60 -26.22
N ALA A 128 14.50 -13.74 -25.71
CA ALA A 128 15.88 -13.89 -25.31
C ALA A 128 16.81 -13.57 -26.51
N PRO A 129 17.95 -12.90 -26.30
CA PRO A 129 18.90 -12.60 -27.33
C PRO A 129 19.49 -13.89 -27.98
#